data_923fe67c0a580a6be7fdd7cb6cfe49f1
#
_entry.id   923fe67c0a580a6be7fdd7cb6cfe49f1
#
_cell.length_a   1.000
_cell.length_b   1.000
_cell.length_c   1.000
_cell.angle_alpha   90.00
_cell.angle_beta   90.00
_cell.angle_gamma   90.00
#
_symmetry.space_group_name_H-M   'P 1'
#
loop_
_entity.id
_entity.type
_entity.pdbx_description
1 polymer ?
#
loop_
_entity_poly.entity_id
_entity_poly.type
_entity_poly.pdbx_seq_one_letter_code
_entity_poly.pdbx_strand_id
1 'polypeptide(L)'
;LVQARREGADFIAYASATDGLPEPLCAIYEPGTRAVLKRHADRNHLCPRHIMVEERATLLELPPSCRRALENMNTPEDIAVATGEKQIQIGWFGALADERGCREETVVSSAPSAGAFLEELASHLKLSGLRGQVRIAVNDEFAQPDYPLRTGDKVVFLRPFSGG
;
A
#
# COMPACT_ATOMS: atom_id res chain seq x y z
N LEU A 1 -7.35 5.45 21.47
CA LEU A 1 -6.37 5.82 22.49
C LEU A 1 -6.96 6.83 23.49
N VAL A 2 -7.39 8.02 23.07
CA VAL A 2 -7.86 9.09 23.98
C VAL A 2 -9.00 8.64 24.87
N GLN A 3 -9.96 7.88 24.35
CA GLN A 3 -11.09 7.35 25.13
C GLN A 3 -10.69 6.27 26.15
N ALA A 4 -9.52 5.65 25.97
CA ALA A 4 -8.99 4.64 26.88
C ALA A 4 -8.07 5.22 27.95
N ARG A 5 -7.90 6.53 27.98
CA ARG A 5 -7.13 7.22 29.02
C ARG A 5 -7.71 6.91 30.40
N ARG A 6 -6.89 6.45 31.30
CA ARG A 6 -7.26 6.16 32.69
C ARG A 6 -6.29 6.85 33.64
N GLU A 7 -6.79 7.29 34.77
CA GLU A 7 -5.93 7.78 35.85
C GLU A 7 -4.99 6.69 36.33
N GLY A 8 -3.71 7.03 36.48
CA GLY A 8 -2.67 6.13 36.94
C GLY A 8 -2.00 5.24 35.89
N ALA A 9 -2.38 5.34 34.62
CA ALA A 9 -1.65 4.68 33.55
C ALA A 9 -0.56 5.62 33.02
N ASP A 10 0.70 5.21 33.07
CA ASP A 10 1.82 5.98 32.51
C ASP A 10 1.89 5.86 30.97
N PHE A 11 1.68 4.66 30.45
CA PHE A 11 1.72 4.35 29.02
C PHE A 11 0.44 3.65 28.59
N ILE A 12 -0.13 4.07 27.48
CA ILE A 12 -1.27 3.41 26.84
C ILE A 12 -0.92 3.25 25.36
N ALA A 13 -0.85 2.01 24.86
CA ALA A 13 -0.47 1.70 23.50
C ALA A 13 -1.43 0.70 22.87
N TYR A 14 -1.49 0.67 21.54
CA TYR A 14 -2.07 -0.49 20.87
C TYR A 14 -1.09 -1.67 20.90
N ALA A 15 -1.66 -2.87 21.03
CA ALA A 15 -0.92 -4.09 20.81
C ALA A 15 -0.69 -4.32 19.33
N SER A 16 0.54 -4.66 18.96
CA SER A 16 0.91 -5.09 17.61
C SER A 16 0.12 -6.34 17.22
N ALA A 17 -0.42 -6.35 16.01
CA ALA A 17 -1.13 -7.51 15.48
C ALA A 17 -0.21 -8.72 15.22
N THR A 18 1.11 -8.48 15.15
CA THR A 18 2.11 -9.50 14.79
C THR A 18 2.60 -10.27 16.03
N ASP A 19 2.91 -9.55 17.11
CA ASP A 19 3.58 -10.11 18.29
C ASP A 19 2.90 -9.77 19.63
N GLY A 20 1.83 -8.97 19.60
CA GLY A 20 1.08 -8.55 20.78
C GLY A 20 1.81 -7.54 21.67
N LEU A 21 3.00 -7.08 21.27
CA LEU A 21 3.80 -6.11 22.05
C LEU A 21 3.29 -4.68 21.81
N PRO A 22 3.61 -3.73 22.71
CA PRO A 22 3.19 -2.33 22.52
C PRO A 22 3.74 -1.71 21.26
N GLU A 23 2.92 -0.89 20.59
CA GLU A 23 3.33 -0.07 19.44
C GLU A 23 3.69 1.35 19.89
N PRO A 24 4.99 1.68 20.05
CA PRO A 24 5.43 2.91 20.68
C PRO A 24 5.07 4.17 19.89
N LEU A 25 4.95 4.05 18.56
CA LEU A 25 4.59 5.19 17.69
C LEU A 25 3.08 5.45 17.69
N CYS A 26 2.29 4.52 18.23
CA CYS A 26 0.84 4.68 18.35
C CYS A 26 0.42 4.50 19.82
N ALA A 27 0.90 5.42 20.66
CA ALA A 27 0.74 5.36 22.10
C ALA A 27 0.50 6.74 22.72
N ILE A 28 -0.04 6.74 23.91
CA ILE A 28 -0.10 7.91 24.79
C ILE A 28 1.01 7.74 25.85
N TYR A 29 1.80 8.78 25.97
CA TYR A 29 2.79 8.95 27.03
C TYR A 29 2.24 10.01 27.98
N GLU A 30 1.79 9.61 29.16
CA GLU A 30 1.29 10.56 30.14
C GLU A 30 2.41 11.43 30.73
N PRO A 31 2.15 12.61 31.29
CA PRO A 31 3.20 13.50 31.79
C PRO A 31 4.15 12.85 32.80
N GLY A 32 3.69 11.89 33.59
CA GLY A 32 4.50 11.11 34.56
C GLY A 32 5.60 10.27 33.91
N THR A 33 5.42 9.87 32.65
CA THR A 33 6.38 9.01 31.95
C THR A 33 7.72 9.67 31.69
N ARG A 34 7.81 11.02 31.73
CA ARG A 34 9.07 11.75 31.52
C ARG A 34 10.17 11.29 32.50
N ALA A 35 9.82 11.12 33.77
CA ALA A 35 10.79 10.66 34.79
C ALA A 35 11.20 9.20 34.56
N VAL A 36 10.24 8.38 34.13
CA VAL A 36 10.45 6.98 33.79
C VAL A 36 11.40 6.85 32.60
N LEU A 37 11.11 7.53 31.50
CA LEU A 37 11.94 7.53 30.29
C LEU A 37 13.36 8.01 30.57
N LYS A 38 13.49 9.08 31.38
CA LYS A 38 14.82 9.57 31.79
C LYS A 38 15.61 8.52 32.55
N ARG A 39 14.99 7.83 33.51
CA ARG A 39 15.60 6.74 34.29
C ARG A 39 16.09 5.60 33.40
N HIS A 40 15.35 5.22 32.36
CA HIS A 40 15.76 4.22 31.40
C HIS A 40 16.89 4.72 30.50
N ALA A 41 16.81 5.96 30.04
CA ALA A 41 17.84 6.58 29.21
C ALA A 41 19.21 6.68 29.98
N ASP A 42 19.19 7.05 31.26
CA ASP A 42 20.37 7.11 32.12
C ASP A 42 21.04 5.72 32.27
N ARG A 43 20.29 4.64 32.01
CA ARG A 43 20.80 3.24 32.01
C ARG A 43 21.08 2.72 30.60
N ASN A 44 21.05 3.57 29.59
CA ASN A 44 21.22 3.22 28.18
C ASN A 44 20.13 2.25 27.63
N HIS A 45 18.97 2.19 28.27
CA HIS A 45 17.80 1.47 27.77
C HIS A 45 16.97 2.41 26.89
N LEU A 46 17.25 2.39 25.57
CA LEU A 46 16.71 3.38 24.62
C LEU A 46 15.54 2.84 23.76
N CYS A 47 15.16 1.58 23.91
CA CYS A 47 14.06 1.01 23.13
C CYS A 47 12.70 1.32 23.78
N PRO A 48 11.86 2.19 23.20
CA PRO A 48 10.57 2.56 23.80
C PRO A 48 9.65 1.36 23.98
N ARG A 49 9.69 0.38 23.08
CA ARG A 49 8.88 -0.84 23.17
C ARG A 49 9.24 -1.66 24.41
N HIS A 50 10.53 -1.87 24.68
CA HIS A 50 10.98 -2.58 25.86
C HIS A 50 10.63 -1.83 27.14
N ILE A 51 10.78 -0.50 27.16
CA ILE A 51 10.37 0.34 28.30
C ILE A 51 8.89 0.15 28.59
N MET A 52 8.05 0.20 27.57
CA MET A 52 6.60 0.00 27.73
C MET A 52 6.25 -1.39 28.28
N VAL A 53 7.00 -2.43 27.88
CA VAL A 53 6.83 -3.78 28.43
C VAL A 53 7.25 -3.84 29.90
N GLU A 54 8.41 -3.31 30.23
CA GLU A 54 8.95 -3.28 31.62
C GLU A 54 8.03 -2.49 32.57
N GLU A 55 7.53 -1.35 32.11
CA GLU A 55 6.66 -0.46 32.89
C GLU A 55 5.16 -0.84 32.77
N ARG A 56 4.86 -2.00 32.19
CA ARG A 56 3.51 -2.58 32.08
C ARG A 56 2.47 -1.63 31.46
N ALA A 57 2.78 -1.13 30.28
CA ALA A 57 1.86 -0.28 29.51
C ALA A 57 0.46 -0.91 29.41
N THR A 58 -0.57 -0.07 29.49
CA THR A 58 -1.92 -0.50 29.19
C THR A 58 -2.06 -0.77 27.71
N LEU A 59 -2.33 -2.04 27.33
CA LEU A 59 -2.48 -2.43 25.94
C LEU A 59 -3.95 -2.41 25.52
N LEU A 60 -4.18 -1.88 24.34
CA LEU A 60 -5.47 -1.85 23.66
C LEU A 60 -5.38 -2.72 22.41
N GLU A 61 -6.40 -3.52 22.19
CA GLU A 61 -6.52 -4.26 20.93
C GLU A 61 -7.07 -3.36 19.82
N LEU A 62 -6.53 -3.53 18.62
CA LEU A 62 -7.09 -2.90 17.42
C LEU A 62 -8.39 -3.61 17.01
N PRO A 63 -9.42 -2.85 16.63
CA PRO A 63 -10.58 -3.45 15.97
C PRO A 63 -10.16 -4.27 14.77
N PRO A 64 -10.84 -5.40 14.46
CA PRO A 64 -10.47 -6.25 13.31
C PRO A 64 -10.37 -5.51 11.98
N SER A 65 -11.19 -4.47 11.78
CA SER A 65 -11.17 -3.61 10.59
C SER A 65 -9.94 -2.71 10.50
N CYS A 66 -9.19 -2.54 11.59
CA CYS A 66 -8.04 -1.64 11.68
C CYS A 66 -6.71 -2.39 11.91
N ARG A 67 -6.70 -3.73 11.86
CA ARG A 67 -5.49 -4.53 12.16
C ARG A 67 -4.27 -4.12 11.34
N ARG A 68 -4.50 -3.75 10.06
CA ARG A 68 -3.42 -3.33 9.16
C ARG A 68 -2.97 -1.88 9.37
N ALA A 69 -3.66 -1.09 10.19
CA ALA A 69 -3.37 0.33 10.38
C ALA A 69 -2.02 0.61 11.07
N LEU A 70 -1.46 -0.39 11.75
CA LEU A 70 -0.17 -0.31 12.45
C LEU A 70 0.91 -1.21 11.82
N GLU A 71 0.65 -1.76 10.62
CA GLU A 71 1.67 -2.49 9.88
C GLU A 71 2.78 -1.52 9.47
N ASN A 72 4.03 -1.90 9.73
CA ASN A 72 5.19 -1.11 9.32
C ASN A 72 5.33 -1.18 7.80
N MET A 73 5.38 -0.03 7.15
CA MET A 73 5.64 0.13 5.73
C MET A 73 7.02 0.74 5.55
N ASN A 74 8.05 -0.10 5.61
CA ASN A 74 9.44 0.33 5.58
C ASN A 74 10.07 0.25 4.19
N THR A 75 9.40 -0.42 3.25
CA THR A 75 9.86 -0.59 1.87
C THR A 75 8.79 -0.10 0.88
N PRO A 76 9.18 0.28 -0.34
CA PRO A 76 8.22 0.57 -1.40
C PRO A 76 7.26 -0.61 -1.67
N GLU A 77 7.73 -1.83 -1.49
CA GLU A 77 6.96 -3.05 -1.66
C GLU A 77 5.85 -3.17 -0.59
N ASP A 78 6.14 -2.81 0.66
CA ASP A 78 5.14 -2.77 1.74
C ASP A 78 4.03 -1.78 1.42
N ILE A 79 4.39 -0.61 0.89
CA ILE A 79 3.43 0.42 0.46
C ILE A 79 2.58 -0.11 -0.69
N ALA A 80 3.19 -0.72 -1.71
CA ALA A 80 2.50 -1.28 -2.86
C ALA A 80 1.48 -2.36 -2.43
N VAL A 81 1.86 -3.24 -1.50
CA VAL A 81 0.95 -4.24 -0.93
C VAL A 81 -0.21 -3.58 -0.17
N ALA A 82 0.06 -2.56 0.63
CA ALA A 82 -0.95 -1.88 1.44
C ALA A 82 -1.93 -1.06 0.61
N THR A 83 -1.45 -0.41 -0.45
CA THR A 83 -2.26 0.40 -1.38
C THR A 83 -2.92 -0.43 -2.48
N GLY A 84 -2.52 -1.70 -2.63
CA GLY A 84 -2.93 -2.54 -3.76
C GLY A 84 -2.28 -2.14 -5.08
N GLU A 85 -1.24 -1.33 -5.03
CA GLU A 85 -0.49 -0.91 -6.21
C GLU A 85 0.30 -2.06 -6.82
N LYS A 86 0.32 -2.08 -8.14
CA LYS A 86 1.00 -3.10 -8.95
C LYS A 86 1.91 -2.40 -9.94
N GLN A 87 3.07 -2.95 -10.18
CA GLN A 87 3.92 -2.56 -11.30
C GLN A 87 3.49 -3.34 -12.54
N ILE A 88 2.94 -2.63 -13.51
CA ILE A 88 2.44 -3.20 -14.76
C ILE A 88 3.32 -2.72 -15.90
N GLN A 89 3.80 -3.64 -16.73
CA GLN A 89 4.49 -3.31 -17.96
C GLN A 89 3.46 -3.11 -19.07
N ILE A 90 3.58 -2.03 -19.83
CA ILE A 90 2.71 -1.77 -20.96
C ILE A 90 3.52 -1.91 -22.25
N GLY A 91 3.01 -2.72 -23.18
CA GLY A 91 3.49 -2.75 -24.56
C GLY A 91 2.61 -1.90 -25.47
N TRP A 92 3.17 -0.93 -26.12
CA TRP A 92 2.50 -0.04 -27.08
C TRP A 92 2.78 -0.48 -28.52
N PHE A 93 1.75 -0.58 -29.35
CA PHE A 93 1.87 -1.00 -30.74
C PHE A 93 1.19 -0.05 -31.70
N GLY A 94 1.76 0.04 -32.90
CA GLY A 94 1.19 0.84 -33.99
C GLY A 94 0.97 2.31 -33.59
N ALA A 95 -0.16 2.87 -33.97
CA ALA A 95 -0.49 4.27 -33.68
C ALA A 95 -0.46 4.63 -32.18
N LEU A 96 -0.71 3.69 -31.28
CA LEU A 96 -0.60 3.94 -29.84
C LEU A 96 0.84 4.17 -29.39
N ALA A 97 1.79 3.45 -29.98
CA ALA A 97 3.21 3.66 -29.73
C ALA A 97 3.68 5.03 -30.27
N ASP A 98 3.16 5.43 -31.42
CA ASP A 98 3.47 6.73 -32.03
C ASP A 98 2.90 7.89 -31.20
N GLU A 99 1.64 7.76 -30.74
CA GLU A 99 1.00 8.75 -29.87
C GLU A 99 1.70 8.85 -28.50
N ARG A 100 2.14 7.68 -27.96
CA ARG A 100 2.81 7.64 -26.66
C ARG A 100 4.27 8.06 -26.70
N GLY A 101 4.92 7.89 -27.83
CA GLY A 101 6.35 8.18 -28.02
C GLY A 101 7.30 7.11 -27.45
N CYS A 102 6.78 5.96 -27.02
CA CYS A 102 7.56 4.81 -26.56
C CYS A 102 6.86 3.50 -26.90
N ARG A 103 7.61 2.40 -26.93
CA ARG A 103 7.07 1.06 -27.21
C ARG A 103 6.77 0.26 -25.94
N GLU A 104 7.46 0.55 -24.87
CA GLU A 104 7.28 -0.12 -23.58
C GLU A 104 7.48 0.91 -22.47
N GLU A 105 6.69 0.79 -21.42
CA GLU A 105 6.87 1.52 -20.17
C GLU A 105 6.34 0.71 -18.99
N THR A 106 6.82 1.02 -17.79
CA THR A 106 6.30 0.45 -16.55
C THR A 106 5.54 1.53 -15.80
N VAL A 107 4.33 1.21 -15.39
CA VAL A 107 3.49 2.11 -14.60
C VAL A 107 3.06 1.45 -13.31
N VAL A 108 2.75 2.26 -12.32
CA VAL A 108 2.14 1.82 -11.06
C VAL A 108 0.64 2.05 -11.17
N SER A 109 -0.15 1.03 -10.85
CA SER A 109 -1.60 1.06 -10.90
C SER A 109 -2.21 0.25 -9.77
N SER A 110 -3.32 0.72 -9.22
CA SER A 110 -4.14 -0.02 -8.26
C SER A 110 -5.33 -0.74 -8.92
N ALA A 111 -5.43 -0.68 -10.25
CA ALA A 111 -6.52 -1.30 -11.00
C ALA A 111 -6.62 -2.80 -10.69
N PRO A 112 -7.81 -3.31 -10.31
CA PRO A 112 -7.98 -4.72 -9.95
C PRO A 112 -7.97 -5.65 -11.17
N SER A 113 -8.30 -5.13 -12.36
CA SER A 113 -8.44 -5.92 -13.58
C SER A 113 -7.92 -5.18 -14.82
N ALA A 114 -7.76 -5.92 -15.91
CA ALA A 114 -7.29 -5.39 -17.18
C ALA A 114 -8.23 -4.31 -17.77
N GLY A 115 -9.53 -4.45 -17.60
CA GLY A 115 -10.50 -3.45 -18.01
C GLY A 115 -10.43 -2.18 -17.17
N ALA A 116 -10.35 -2.31 -15.85
CA ALA A 116 -10.18 -1.16 -14.94
C ALA A 116 -8.87 -0.42 -15.24
N PHE A 117 -7.81 -1.14 -15.59
CA PHE A 117 -6.53 -0.57 -15.99
C PHE A 117 -6.62 0.21 -17.31
N LEU A 118 -7.35 -0.33 -18.29
CA LEU A 118 -7.62 0.39 -19.54
C LEU A 118 -8.36 1.70 -19.29
N GLU A 119 -9.38 1.71 -18.43
CA GLU A 119 -10.14 2.91 -18.08
C GLU A 119 -9.28 3.94 -17.37
N GLU A 120 -8.44 3.51 -16.44
CA GLU A 120 -7.47 4.35 -15.74
C GLU A 120 -6.53 5.03 -16.75
N LEU A 121 -5.92 4.27 -17.66
CA LEU A 121 -5.01 4.80 -18.69
C LEU A 121 -5.75 5.73 -19.68
N ALA A 122 -6.95 5.38 -20.12
CA ALA A 122 -7.72 6.20 -21.03
C ALA A 122 -8.10 7.56 -20.43
N SER A 123 -8.29 7.62 -19.10
CA SER A 123 -8.57 8.87 -18.39
C SER A 123 -7.32 9.74 -18.23
N HIS A 124 -6.16 9.14 -17.95
CA HIS A 124 -4.93 9.86 -17.65
C HIS A 124 -4.12 10.26 -18.89
N LEU A 125 -4.01 9.36 -19.86
CA LEU A 125 -3.07 9.56 -20.98
C LEU A 125 -3.65 10.31 -22.18
N LYS A 126 -4.96 10.55 -22.21
CA LYS A 126 -5.68 11.22 -23.32
C LYS A 126 -5.37 10.61 -24.72
N LEU A 127 -4.99 9.33 -24.76
CA LEU A 127 -4.72 8.62 -26.00
C LEU A 127 -6.03 8.36 -26.75
N SER A 128 -6.16 8.89 -27.95
CA SER A 128 -7.39 8.77 -28.75
C SER A 128 -7.72 7.31 -29.06
N GLY A 129 -6.70 6.49 -29.23
CA GLY A 129 -6.83 5.08 -29.55
C GLY A 129 -7.33 4.19 -28.44
N LEU A 130 -7.29 4.62 -27.17
CA LEU A 130 -7.79 3.83 -26.03
C LEU A 130 -9.30 3.99 -25.80
N ARG A 131 -9.96 4.94 -26.48
CA ARG A 131 -11.40 5.24 -26.32
C ARG A 131 -12.31 4.45 -27.24
N GLY A 132 -11.78 3.54 -28.05
CA GLY A 132 -12.54 2.71 -28.99
C GLY A 132 -12.62 1.26 -28.58
N GLN A 133 -12.96 0.40 -29.55
CA GLN A 133 -12.86 -1.04 -29.38
C GLN A 133 -11.37 -1.42 -29.28
N VAL A 134 -10.92 -1.76 -28.10
CA VAL A 134 -9.55 -2.20 -27.81
C VAL A 134 -9.59 -3.64 -27.31
N ARG A 135 -8.74 -4.50 -27.86
CA ARG A 135 -8.51 -5.84 -27.33
C ARG A 135 -7.32 -5.76 -26.36
N ILE A 136 -7.46 -6.43 -25.25
CA ILE A 136 -6.44 -6.49 -24.23
C ILE A 136 -5.73 -7.83 -24.33
N ALA A 137 -4.41 -7.83 -24.31
CA ALA A 137 -3.61 -9.04 -24.08
C ALA A 137 -2.81 -8.86 -22.78
N VAL A 138 -2.70 -9.92 -22.01
CA VAL A 138 -1.89 -9.98 -20.78
C VAL A 138 -0.95 -11.16 -20.92
N ASN A 139 0.37 -10.90 -20.77
CA ASN A 139 1.40 -11.94 -20.90
C ASN A 139 1.27 -12.73 -22.21
N ASP A 140 1.10 -12.00 -23.32
CA ASP A 140 0.97 -12.51 -24.70
C ASP A 140 -0.32 -13.31 -25.00
N GLU A 141 -1.27 -13.37 -24.07
CA GLU A 141 -2.57 -14.01 -24.28
C GLU A 141 -3.72 -12.99 -24.25
N PHE A 142 -4.74 -13.17 -25.09
CA PHE A 142 -5.93 -12.32 -25.05
C PHE A 142 -6.67 -12.50 -23.72
N ALA A 143 -6.94 -11.37 -23.07
CA ALA A 143 -7.62 -11.33 -21.79
C ALA A 143 -9.00 -10.65 -21.90
N GLN A 144 -9.92 -11.12 -21.06
CA GLN A 144 -11.20 -10.44 -20.85
C GLN A 144 -11.02 -9.24 -19.92
N PRO A 145 -11.93 -8.25 -19.93
CA PRO A 145 -11.80 -7.06 -19.08
C PRO A 145 -11.74 -7.35 -17.58
N ASP A 146 -12.30 -8.45 -17.12
CA ASP A 146 -12.31 -8.88 -15.72
C ASP A 146 -11.07 -9.68 -15.31
N TYR A 147 -10.11 -9.90 -16.23
CA TYR A 147 -8.85 -10.58 -15.93
C TYR A 147 -8.10 -9.87 -14.80
N PRO A 148 -7.78 -10.56 -13.68
CA PRO A 148 -7.15 -9.96 -12.52
C PRO A 148 -5.67 -9.67 -12.78
N LEU A 149 -5.25 -8.42 -12.69
CA LEU A 149 -3.86 -8.01 -12.86
C LEU A 149 -3.00 -8.26 -11.61
N ARG A 150 -1.74 -8.58 -11.86
CA ARG A 150 -0.71 -8.79 -10.83
C ARG A 150 0.53 -7.95 -11.15
N THR A 151 1.34 -7.69 -10.14
CA THR A 151 2.66 -7.07 -10.34
C THR A 151 3.50 -7.92 -11.27
N GLY A 152 4.12 -7.26 -12.24
CA GLY A 152 4.95 -7.89 -13.27
C GLY A 152 4.20 -8.31 -14.54
N ASP A 153 2.87 -8.22 -14.56
CA ASP A 153 2.12 -8.49 -15.79
C ASP A 153 2.49 -7.51 -16.90
N LYS A 154 2.60 -8.04 -18.13
CA LYS A 154 2.77 -7.25 -19.34
C LYS A 154 1.42 -7.13 -20.05
N VAL A 155 0.90 -5.91 -20.13
CA VAL A 155 -0.37 -5.60 -20.75
C VAL A 155 -0.16 -4.91 -22.09
N VAL A 156 -0.87 -5.38 -23.10
CA VAL A 156 -0.82 -4.82 -24.46
C VAL A 156 -2.23 -4.45 -24.91
N PHE A 157 -2.37 -3.27 -25.48
CA PHE A 157 -3.61 -2.79 -26.04
C PHE A 157 -3.54 -2.82 -27.57
N LEU A 158 -4.44 -3.61 -28.16
CA LEU A 158 -4.49 -3.83 -29.60
C LEU A 158 -5.77 -3.21 -30.16
N ARG A 159 -5.65 -2.33 -31.13
CA ARG A 159 -6.80 -1.87 -31.94
C ARG A 159 -7.17 -2.95 -32.95
N PRO A 160 -8.45 -3.27 -33.13
CA PRO A 160 -8.84 -4.13 -34.24
C PRO A 160 -8.35 -3.48 -35.52
N PHE A 161 -7.69 -4.26 -36.36
CA PHE A 161 -7.35 -3.80 -37.70
C PHE A 161 -8.65 -3.59 -38.45
N SER A 162 -8.91 -2.36 -38.89
CA SER A 162 -9.87 -2.14 -39.94
C SER A 162 -9.27 -2.72 -41.21
N GLY A 163 -9.59 -3.97 -41.47
CA GLY A 163 -9.27 -4.58 -42.79
C GLY A 163 -9.95 -3.75 -43.84
N GLY A 164 -9.17 -3.20 -44.75
CA GLY A 164 -9.65 -2.64 -45.99
C GLY A 164 -10.15 -3.74 -46.92
#